data_2e35c1c346a3ff9955c3d673b1e6042f
#
_entry.id   2e35c1c346a3ff9955c3d673b1e6042f
#
_cell.length_a   1.000
_cell.length_b   1.000
_cell.length_c   1.000
_cell.angle_alpha   90.00
_cell.angle_beta   90.00
_cell.angle_gamma   90.00
#
_symmetry.space_group_name_H-M   'P 1'
#
loop_
_entity.id
_entity.type
_entity.pdbx_description
1 polymer ?
#
loop_
_entity_poly.entity_id
_entity_poly.type
_entity_poly.pdbx_seq_one_letter_code
_entity_poly.pdbx_strand_id
1 'polypeptide(L)'
;NLNQWMLKITAYADRLLADLDKLDWPEKVKKMQADWIGKSYGAEVDFKLENSDEKITVYTTRPDTLYGATFMVLAPEHAMAKSLATDETRADVEAYIQMAANKSSVDRLQGKEKTGVFTGSYAINPLNGAKVPIWLSDYVLADYGTGAIMCVPAHDDRDFAFATKFNIPIIQVIAKDGKEIENMTEAYTEAVGTMINSGEWNGMESSVLKKEAPHIIEEKGFGRATVNYKLRDWVFSRQRYWGEPIPIVHCPDCGAVPVPEDQLPLLLPDVESYEPTGTGESPLAAIDE
;
A
#
# COMPACT_ATOMS: atom_id res chain seq x y z
N ASN A 1 -15.74 -11.57 -2.06
CA ASN A 1 -14.57 -11.61 -2.96
C ASN A 1 -14.89 -12.57 -4.10
N LEU A 2 -14.80 -12.08 -5.35
CA LEU A 2 -14.98 -12.91 -6.53
C LEU A 2 -13.62 -13.38 -7.04
N ASN A 3 -13.51 -14.65 -7.42
CA ASN A 3 -12.38 -15.15 -8.18
C ASN A 3 -12.46 -14.59 -9.60
N GLN A 4 -11.41 -13.90 -10.04
CA GLN A 4 -11.40 -13.21 -11.32
C GLN A 4 -10.10 -13.44 -12.08
N TRP A 5 -10.19 -13.49 -13.41
CA TRP A 5 -9.03 -13.50 -14.27
C TRP A 5 -8.38 -12.12 -14.31
N MET A 6 -7.07 -12.10 -14.09
CA MET A 6 -6.27 -10.89 -14.15
C MET A 6 -5.13 -11.06 -15.15
N LEU A 7 -4.92 -10.05 -15.98
CA LEU A 7 -3.74 -9.98 -16.84
C LEU A 7 -2.64 -9.22 -16.10
N LYS A 8 -1.47 -9.86 -15.98
CA LYS A 8 -0.30 -9.32 -15.27
C LYS A 8 0.39 -8.23 -16.09
N ILE A 9 -0.32 -7.12 -16.34
CA ILE A 9 0.22 -5.98 -17.10
C ILE A 9 1.36 -5.26 -16.35
N THR A 10 1.45 -5.41 -15.03
CA THR A 10 2.55 -4.88 -14.22
C THR A 10 3.91 -5.42 -14.64
N ALA A 11 3.97 -6.64 -15.21
CA ALA A 11 5.20 -7.20 -15.77
C ALA A 11 5.79 -6.38 -16.94
N TYR A 12 4.99 -5.50 -17.54
CA TYR A 12 5.39 -4.64 -18.65
C TYR A 12 5.64 -3.19 -18.23
N ALA A 13 5.53 -2.85 -16.95
CA ALA A 13 5.58 -1.47 -16.47
C ALA A 13 6.85 -0.72 -16.92
N ASP A 14 8.02 -1.32 -16.76
CA ASP A 14 9.29 -0.71 -17.20
C ASP A 14 9.37 -0.54 -18.71
N ARG A 15 8.94 -1.57 -19.47
CA ARG A 15 8.92 -1.49 -20.93
C ARG A 15 7.97 -0.42 -21.42
N LEU A 16 6.78 -0.31 -20.82
CA LEU A 16 5.80 0.72 -21.17
C LEU A 16 6.37 2.12 -20.95
N LEU A 17 7.08 2.34 -19.84
CA LEU A 17 7.76 3.61 -19.58
C LEU A 17 8.85 3.92 -20.62
N ALA A 18 9.72 2.95 -20.91
CA ALA A 18 10.81 3.12 -21.88
C ALA A 18 10.30 3.34 -23.31
N ASP A 19 9.16 2.73 -23.66
CA ASP A 19 8.58 2.87 -24.99
C ASP A 19 7.89 4.23 -25.19
N LEU A 20 7.55 4.98 -24.14
CA LEU A 20 7.00 6.34 -24.26
C LEU A 20 7.93 7.29 -25.01
N ASP A 21 9.25 7.13 -24.82
CA ASP A 21 10.25 7.99 -25.49
C ASP A 21 10.28 7.79 -27.01
N LYS A 22 9.83 6.62 -27.48
CA LYS A 22 9.79 6.26 -28.91
C LYS A 22 8.54 6.78 -29.63
N LEU A 23 7.55 7.26 -28.86
CA LEU A 23 6.27 7.70 -29.42
C LEU A 23 6.32 9.19 -29.80
N ASP A 24 5.75 9.53 -30.95
CA ASP A 24 5.51 10.91 -31.34
C ASP A 24 4.20 11.45 -30.73
N TRP A 25 4.19 11.50 -29.40
CA TRP A 25 3.06 11.98 -28.60
C TRP A 25 3.38 13.31 -27.92
N PRO A 26 2.37 14.16 -27.68
CA PRO A 26 2.57 15.35 -26.86
C PRO A 26 3.13 15.02 -25.48
N GLU A 27 4.08 15.80 -24.99
CA GLU A 27 4.74 15.60 -23.70
C GLU A 27 3.76 15.47 -22.52
N LYS A 28 2.65 16.24 -22.56
CA LYS A 28 1.59 16.13 -21.57
C LYS A 28 0.98 14.73 -21.51
N VAL A 29 0.79 14.07 -22.66
CA VAL A 29 0.24 12.73 -22.74
C VAL A 29 1.24 11.71 -22.22
N LYS A 30 2.52 11.82 -22.64
CA LYS A 30 3.59 10.96 -22.10
C LYS A 30 3.69 11.05 -20.58
N LYS A 31 3.64 12.29 -20.05
CA LYS A 31 3.63 12.50 -18.61
C LYS A 31 2.44 11.85 -17.92
N MET A 32 1.23 11.97 -18.47
CA MET A 32 0.04 11.32 -17.91
C MET A 32 0.18 9.79 -17.88
N GLN A 33 0.76 9.19 -18.92
CA GLN A 33 1.02 7.75 -18.97
C GLN A 33 2.07 7.34 -17.94
N ALA A 34 3.17 8.08 -17.83
CA ALA A 34 4.21 7.85 -16.83
C ALA A 34 3.67 7.96 -15.40
N ASP A 35 2.86 8.99 -15.11
CA ASP A 35 2.22 9.19 -13.80
C ASP A 35 1.19 8.09 -13.48
N TRP A 36 0.53 7.53 -14.50
CA TRP A 36 -0.38 6.38 -14.36
C TRP A 36 0.37 5.10 -14.01
N ILE A 37 1.48 4.82 -14.70
CA ILE A 37 2.36 3.69 -14.39
C ILE A 37 2.98 3.91 -13.01
N GLY A 38 3.39 5.14 -12.70
CA GLY A 38 3.78 5.60 -11.38
C GLY A 38 4.95 4.82 -10.78
N LYS A 39 6.03 4.66 -11.55
CA LYS A 39 7.28 4.07 -11.05
C LYS A 39 7.83 4.92 -9.91
N SER A 40 8.11 4.29 -8.79
CA SER A 40 8.68 4.92 -7.60
C SER A 40 9.86 4.13 -7.07
N TYR A 41 10.91 4.85 -6.69
CA TYR A 41 12.10 4.30 -6.06
C TYR A 41 12.00 4.53 -4.55
N GLY A 42 12.32 3.52 -3.77
CA GLY A 42 12.24 3.58 -2.33
C GLY A 42 12.97 2.42 -1.67
N ALA A 43 12.57 2.11 -0.46
CA ALA A 43 13.06 0.97 0.29
C ALA A 43 11.92 0.21 0.96
N GLU A 44 12.06 -1.09 1.05
CA GLU A 44 11.39 -1.89 2.07
C GLU A 44 12.24 -1.86 3.33
N VAL A 45 11.59 -1.62 4.46
CA VAL A 45 12.25 -1.50 5.78
C VAL A 45 11.57 -2.44 6.75
N ASP A 46 12.35 -3.25 7.43
CA ASP A 46 11.91 -4.23 8.41
C ASP A 46 11.94 -3.65 9.82
N PHE A 47 10.79 -3.55 10.44
CA PHE A 47 10.63 -3.19 11.85
C PHE A 47 10.35 -4.45 12.66
N LYS A 48 11.25 -4.83 13.56
CA LYS A 48 11.02 -5.94 14.48
C LYS A 48 9.95 -5.58 15.49
N LEU A 49 9.11 -6.55 15.86
CA LEU A 49 8.19 -6.39 16.98
C LEU A 49 8.98 -6.38 18.30
N GLU A 50 8.51 -5.60 19.27
CA GLU A 50 9.21 -5.43 20.55
C GLU A 50 9.44 -6.74 21.31
N ASN A 51 8.46 -7.63 21.30
CA ASN A 51 8.45 -8.85 22.11
C ASN A 51 8.43 -10.14 21.28
N SER A 52 8.86 -10.10 20.02
CA SER A 52 8.83 -11.22 19.09
C SER A 52 9.96 -11.12 18.07
N ASP A 53 10.34 -12.24 17.47
CA ASP A 53 11.25 -12.27 16.32
C ASP A 53 10.55 -11.92 15.01
N GLU A 54 9.22 -11.74 15.03
CA GLU A 54 8.47 -11.31 13.87
C GLU A 54 8.78 -9.86 13.50
N LYS A 55 8.56 -9.54 12.24
CA LYS A 55 8.80 -8.21 11.69
C LYS A 55 7.64 -7.73 10.84
N ILE A 56 7.47 -6.43 10.79
CA ILE A 56 6.58 -5.76 9.86
C ILE A 56 7.47 -5.06 8.82
N THR A 57 7.27 -5.40 7.55
CA THR A 57 7.98 -4.75 6.44
C THR A 57 7.11 -3.62 5.91
N VAL A 58 7.64 -2.42 5.82
CA VAL A 58 6.99 -1.26 5.20
C VAL A 58 7.71 -0.84 3.94
N TYR A 59 6.96 -0.34 2.95
CA TYR A 59 7.54 0.31 1.78
C TYR A 59 7.47 1.82 1.94
N THR A 60 8.58 2.51 1.71
CA THR A 60 8.64 3.98 1.74
C THR A 60 9.41 4.56 0.56
N THR A 61 8.93 5.68 0.02
CA THR A 61 9.66 6.52 -0.95
C THR A 61 10.49 7.61 -0.28
N ARG A 62 10.43 7.66 1.07
CA ARG A 62 11.15 8.63 1.90
C ARG A 62 11.97 7.93 2.99
N PRO A 63 12.89 7.02 2.60
CA PRO A 63 13.75 6.34 3.56
C PRO A 63 14.67 7.30 4.34
N ASP A 64 14.93 8.47 3.79
CA ASP A 64 15.65 9.59 4.41
C ASP A 64 14.99 10.07 5.72
N THR A 65 13.67 9.89 5.88
CA THR A 65 12.94 10.37 7.06
C THR A 65 12.76 9.33 8.16
N LEU A 66 13.38 8.16 8.07
CA LEU A 66 13.17 7.01 8.95
C LEU A 66 13.42 7.34 10.45
N TYR A 67 14.34 8.25 10.77
CA TYR A 67 14.54 8.72 12.14
C TYR A 67 13.33 9.46 12.74
N GLY A 68 12.49 10.04 11.90
CA GLY A 68 11.27 10.75 12.27
C GLY A 68 10.03 9.87 12.35
N ALA A 69 10.16 8.55 12.14
CA ALA A 69 9.04 7.62 12.26
C ALA A 69 8.66 7.46 13.75
N THR A 70 7.51 8.02 14.12
CA THR A 70 7.03 8.02 15.52
C THR A 70 5.88 7.07 15.78
N PHE A 71 5.25 6.55 14.73
CA PHE A 71 4.24 5.48 14.80
C PHE A 71 4.20 4.70 13.49
N MET A 72 3.50 3.58 13.53
CA MET A 72 3.26 2.72 12.39
C MET A 72 1.77 2.49 12.22
N VAL A 73 1.30 2.40 10.99
CA VAL A 73 -0.11 2.10 10.70
C VAL A 73 -0.20 0.92 9.74
N LEU A 74 -1.05 -0.04 10.09
CA LEU A 74 -1.42 -1.16 9.25
C LEU A 74 -2.86 -0.99 8.75
N ALA A 75 -3.11 -1.52 7.57
CA ALA A 75 -4.47 -1.69 7.06
C ALA A 75 -5.26 -2.63 7.99
N PRO A 76 -6.55 -2.38 8.22
CA PRO A 76 -7.39 -3.27 9.04
C PRO A 76 -7.45 -4.72 8.53
N GLU A 77 -7.23 -4.92 7.23
CA GLU A 77 -7.18 -6.22 6.55
C GLU A 77 -5.81 -6.90 6.59
N HIS A 78 -4.80 -6.24 7.15
CA HIS A 78 -3.45 -6.82 7.23
C HIS A 78 -3.45 -8.13 8.00
N ALA A 79 -2.67 -9.12 7.54
CA ALA A 79 -2.65 -10.46 8.14
C ALA A 79 -2.33 -10.45 9.64
N MET A 80 -1.49 -9.52 10.09
CA MET A 80 -1.09 -9.37 11.49
C MET A 80 -2.05 -8.49 12.32
N ALA A 81 -3.08 -7.86 11.73
CA ALA A 81 -3.91 -6.89 12.44
C ALA A 81 -4.53 -7.45 13.73
N LYS A 82 -5.00 -8.69 13.70
CA LYS A 82 -5.59 -9.33 14.89
C LYS A 82 -4.56 -9.84 15.90
N SER A 83 -3.42 -10.36 15.43
CA SER A 83 -2.39 -10.91 16.31
C SER A 83 -1.60 -9.85 17.07
N LEU A 84 -1.60 -8.61 16.58
CA LEU A 84 -0.97 -7.47 17.25
C LEU A 84 -1.80 -6.90 18.40
N ALA A 85 -3.08 -7.27 18.51
CA ALA A 85 -3.92 -6.83 19.62
C ALA A 85 -3.54 -7.50 20.93
N THR A 86 -3.28 -6.71 21.98
CA THR A 86 -3.15 -7.23 23.34
C THR A 86 -4.52 -7.60 23.91
N ASP A 87 -4.57 -8.28 25.03
CA ASP A 87 -5.84 -8.64 25.67
C ASP A 87 -6.68 -7.41 26.03
N GLU A 88 -6.02 -6.29 26.37
CA GLU A 88 -6.67 -5.03 26.73
C GLU A 88 -7.26 -4.31 25.51
N THR A 89 -6.65 -4.44 24.35
CA THR A 89 -7.06 -3.71 23.12
C THR A 89 -7.85 -4.59 22.14
N ARG A 90 -7.96 -5.89 22.37
CA ARG A 90 -8.56 -6.87 21.46
C ARG A 90 -9.98 -6.49 21.02
N ALA A 91 -10.82 -6.12 21.96
CA ALA A 91 -12.22 -5.77 21.66
C ALA A 91 -12.33 -4.53 20.75
N ASP A 92 -11.52 -3.51 21.01
CA ASP A 92 -11.51 -2.28 20.23
C ASP A 92 -10.93 -2.51 18.82
N VAL A 93 -9.87 -3.32 18.72
CA VAL A 93 -9.26 -3.72 17.45
C VAL A 93 -10.24 -4.51 16.59
N GLU A 94 -10.93 -5.50 17.16
CA GLU A 94 -11.92 -6.30 16.43
C GLU A 94 -13.11 -5.43 15.96
N ALA A 95 -13.61 -4.55 16.82
CA ALA A 95 -14.67 -3.61 16.47
C ALA A 95 -14.23 -2.67 15.33
N TYR A 96 -12.98 -2.18 15.37
CA TYR A 96 -12.45 -1.32 14.31
C TYR A 96 -12.32 -2.06 12.98
N ILE A 97 -11.82 -3.29 12.98
CA ILE A 97 -11.72 -4.13 11.76
C ILE A 97 -13.11 -4.33 11.14
N GLN A 98 -14.13 -4.63 11.94
CA GLN A 98 -15.51 -4.79 11.47
C GLN A 98 -16.07 -3.49 10.88
N MET A 99 -15.85 -2.36 11.55
CA MET A 99 -16.26 -1.04 11.05
C MET A 99 -15.59 -0.72 9.71
N ALA A 100 -14.29 -0.96 9.60
CA ALA A 100 -13.54 -0.68 8.39
C ALA A 100 -13.96 -1.58 7.21
N ALA A 101 -14.32 -2.84 7.45
CA ALA A 101 -14.80 -3.78 6.44
C ALA A 101 -16.09 -3.32 5.73
N ASN A 102 -16.89 -2.50 6.39
CA ASN A 102 -18.13 -1.95 5.84
C ASN A 102 -17.94 -0.67 5.01
N LYS A 103 -16.71 -0.12 4.94
CA LYS A 103 -16.39 1.08 4.15
C LYS A 103 -15.84 0.70 2.78
N SER A 104 -16.27 1.40 1.73
CA SER A 104 -15.66 1.28 0.41
C SER A 104 -14.25 1.91 0.40
N SER A 105 -13.39 1.50 -0.53
CA SER A 105 -12.05 2.11 -0.72
C SER A 105 -12.14 3.60 -1.05
N VAL A 106 -13.21 4.03 -1.73
CA VAL A 106 -13.44 5.44 -2.07
C VAL A 106 -13.79 6.24 -0.81
N ASP A 107 -14.66 5.73 0.06
CA ASP A 107 -15.02 6.39 1.32
C ASP A 107 -13.82 6.53 2.25
N ARG A 108 -12.94 5.52 2.27
CA ARG A 108 -11.69 5.55 3.06
C ARG A 108 -10.73 6.64 2.58
N LEU A 109 -10.55 6.78 1.25
CA LEU A 109 -9.65 7.79 0.67
C LEU A 109 -10.19 9.22 0.79
N GLN A 110 -11.52 9.40 0.73
CA GLN A 110 -12.17 10.70 0.82
C GLN A 110 -12.50 11.13 2.26
N GLY A 111 -12.35 10.24 3.22
CA GLY A 111 -12.63 10.51 4.63
C GLY A 111 -11.79 11.68 5.17
N LYS A 112 -12.47 12.79 5.54
CA LYS A 112 -11.81 13.97 6.12
C LYS A 112 -11.31 13.72 7.52
N GLU A 113 -12.00 12.87 8.26
CA GLU A 113 -11.67 12.55 9.64
C GLU A 113 -10.74 11.32 9.71
N LYS A 114 -9.60 11.47 10.36
CA LYS A 114 -8.68 10.36 10.60
C LYS A 114 -9.22 9.49 11.73
N THR A 115 -9.42 8.21 11.46
CA THR A 115 -9.84 7.22 12.45
C THR A 115 -8.73 6.18 12.63
N GLY A 116 -8.65 5.57 13.79
CA GLY A 116 -7.67 4.54 14.07
C GLY A 116 -7.83 3.95 15.45
N VAL A 117 -7.22 2.80 15.68
CA VAL A 117 -7.18 2.12 16.96
C VAL A 117 -5.75 1.68 17.27
N PHE A 118 -5.29 1.89 18.47
CA PHE A 118 -4.01 1.38 18.96
C PHE A 118 -4.10 -0.13 19.20
N THR A 119 -3.14 -0.90 18.71
CA THR A 119 -3.14 -2.36 18.85
C THR A 119 -2.65 -2.84 20.23
N GLY A 120 -1.99 -1.99 21.01
CA GLY A 120 -1.30 -2.37 22.23
C GLY A 120 0.15 -2.83 22.00
N SER A 121 0.54 -3.06 20.75
CA SER A 121 1.87 -3.56 20.36
C SER A 121 2.76 -2.45 19.81
N TYR A 122 4.08 -2.70 19.88
CA TYR A 122 5.11 -1.80 19.42
C TYR A 122 6.06 -2.51 18.45
N ALA A 123 6.59 -1.76 17.49
CA ALA A 123 7.72 -2.14 16.67
C ALA A 123 8.96 -1.32 17.07
N ILE A 124 10.13 -1.80 16.67
CA ILE A 124 11.41 -1.14 16.95
C ILE A 124 11.92 -0.50 15.67
N ASN A 125 12.17 0.79 15.72
CA ASN A 125 12.81 1.50 14.61
C ASN A 125 14.25 1.00 14.46
N PRO A 126 14.62 0.45 13.30
CA PRO A 126 15.92 -0.21 13.11
C PRO A 126 17.12 0.76 13.14
N LEU A 127 16.91 2.07 12.95
CA LEU A 127 18.00 3.06 12.98
C LEU A 127 18.35 3.56 14.36
N ASN A 128 17.36 3.80 15.23
CA ASN A 128 17.58 4.44 16.51
C ASN A 128 17.11 3.61 17.72
N GLY A 129 16.52 2.43 17.48
CA GLY A 129 16.02 1.56 18.54
C GLY A 129 14.75 2.08 19.25
N ALA A 130 14.15 3.16 18.76
CA ALA A 130 12.96 3.73 19.37
C ALA A 130 11.75 2.80 19.22
N LYS A 131 10.92 2.73 20.27
CA LYS A 131 9.64 2.03 20.22
C LYS A 131 8.62 2.86 19.46
N VAL A 132 8.00 2.25 18.46
CA VAL A 132 7.02 2.84 17.56
C VAL A 132 5.68 2.14 17.81
N PRO A 133 4.65 2.82 18.34
CA PRO A 133 3.33 2.21 18.55
C PRO A 133 2.69 1.82 17.20
N ILE A 134 2.03 0.66 17.20
CA ILE A 134 1.37 0.12 16.01
C ILE A 134 -0.13 0.39 16.10
N TRP A 135 -0.65 1.05 15.07
CA TRP A 135 -2.06 1.42 14.93
C TRP A 135 -2.70 0.69 13.73
N LEU A 136 -3.99 0.48 13.77
CA LEU A 136 -4.79 0.19 12.58
C LEU A 136 -5.53 1.45 12.16
N SER A 137 -5.54 1.73 10.87
CA SER A 137 -6.33 2.82 10.31
C SER A 137 -6.79 2.53 8.89
N ASP A 138 -7.99 3.00 8.57
CA ASP A 138 -8.65 2.77 7.30
C ASP A 138 -8.11 3.62 6.13
N TYR A 139 -7.22 4.58 6.38
CA TYR A 139 -6.54 5.31 5.30
C TYR A 139 -5.38 4.54 4.68
N VAL A 140 -4.94 3.42 5.29
CA VAL A 140 -3.97 2.50 4.72
C VAL A 140 -4.72 1.37 4.02
N LEU A 141 -4.33 1.09 2.78
CA LEU A 141 -4.95 0.05 1.96
C LEU A 141 -4.07 -1.20 1.95
N ALA A 142 -4.66 -2.37 2.16
CA ALA A 142 -3.94 -3.65 2.19
C ALA A 142 -3.34 -4.06 0.83
N ASP A 143 -3.92 -3.56 -0.25
CA ASP A 143 -3.50 -3.86 -1.63
C ASP A 143 -2.48 -2.86 -2.20
N TYR A 144 -1.97 -1.94 -1.38
CA TYR A 144 -0.91 -1.00 -1.75
C TYR A 144 0.35 -1.22 -0.91
N GLY A 145 1.46 -1.51 -1.57
CA GLY A 145 2.73 -1.83 -0.91
C GLY A 145 2.60 -3.10 -0.08
N THR A 146 2.99 -3.02 1.18
CA THR A 146 2.92 -4.12 2.15
C THR A 146 1.64 -4.11 3.01
N GLY A 147 0.74 -3.14 2.81
CA GLY A 147 -0.40 -2.91 3.70
C GLY A 147 -0.02 -2.34 5.07
N ALA A 148 1.23 -1.92 5.22
CA ALA A 148 1.77 -1.26 6.41
C ALA A 148 2.62 -0.06 6.00
N ILE A 149 2.58 1.01 6.79
CA ILE A 149 3.37 2.22 6.58
C ILE A 149 4.07 2.65 7.86
N MET A 150 5.27 3.17 7.75
CA MET A 150 5.85 4.00 8.77
C MET A 150 5.30 5.43 8.63
N CYS A 151 5.02 6.08 9.73
CA CYS A 151 4.43 7.41 9.75
C CYS A 151 5.42 8.44 10.29
N VAL A 152 5.60 9.50 9.51
CA VAL A 152 6.53 10.59 9.83
C VAL A 152 5.76 11.92 9.89
N PRO A 153 5.09 12.20 11.01
CA PRO A 153 4.14 13.29 11.11
C PRO A 153 4.73 14.67 10.84
N ALA A 154 6.01 14.86 11.07
CA ALA A 154 6.66 16.14 10.74
C ALA A 154 6.74 16.42 9.22
N HIS A 155 6.59 15.39 8.36
CA HIS A 155 6.84 15.49 6.92
C HIS A 155 5.73 14.92 6.02
N ASP A 156 4.57 14.54 6.57
CA ASP A 156 3.37 14.11 5.85
C ASP A 156 2.12 14.68 6.52
N ASP A 157 1.27 15.38 5.76
CA ASP A 157 0.07 16.04 6.28
C ASP A 157 -0.94 15.05 6.90
N ARG A 158 -1.04 13.83 6.34
CA ARG A 158 -1.97 12.81 6.84
C ARG A 158 -1.49 12.27 8.19
N ASP A 159 -0.19 12.03 8.28
CA ASP A 159 0.46 11.55 9.49
C ASP A 159 0.43 12.63 10.57
N PHE A 160 0.63 13.92 10.18
CA PHE A 160 0.53 15.07 11.08
C PHE A 160 -0.87 15.18 11.71
N ALA A 161 -1.91 15.10 10.86
CA ALA A 161 -3.30 15.16 11.34
C ALA A 161 -3.63 13.98 12.27
N PHE A 162 -3.12 12.79 11.97
CA PHE A 162 -3.30 11.61 12.80
C PHE A 162 -2.56 11.76 14.14
N ALA A 163 -1.27 12.13 14.10
CA ALA A 163 -0.45 12.31 15.29
C ALA A 163 -1.03 13.39 16.23
N THR A 164 -1.52 14.49 15.67
CA THR A 164 -2.17 15.56 16.44
C THR A 164 -3.44 15.04 17.10
N LYS A 165 -4.29 14.29 16.39
CA LYS A 165 -5.54 13.73 16.92
C LYS A 165 -5.30 12.76 18.07
N PHE A 166 -4.30 11.89 17.94
CA PHE A 166 -4.01 10.84 18.91
C PHE A 166 -2.89 11.18 19.89
N ASN A 167 -2.43 12.44 19.89
CA ASN A 167 -1.37 12.95 20.77
C ASN A 167 -0.06 12.13 20.70
N ILE A 168 0.33 11.78 19.46
CA ILE A 168 1.58 11.05 19.17
C ILE A 168 2.71 12.07 18.95
N PRO A 169 3.94 11.81 19.40
CA PRO A 169 5.07 12.71 19.20
C PRO A 169 5.33 13.03 17.73
N ILE A 170 5.70 14.29 17.46
CA ILE A 170 6.09 14.78 16.14
C ILE A 170 7.56 15.16 16.20
N ILE A 171 8.41 14.49 15.40
CA ILE A 171 9.87 14.72 15.37
C ILE A 171 10.24 15.21 13.98
N GLN A 172 10.68 16.46 13.89
CA GLN A 172 11.18 17.03 12.64
C GLN A 172 12.59 16.50 12.34
N VAL A 173 12.77 15.94 11.12
CA VAL A 173 14.06 15.38 10.69
C VAL A 173 14.64 16.08 9.46
N ILE A 174 13.84 16.90 8.78
CA ILE A 174 14.32 17.78 7.69
C ILE A 174 13.93 19.20 8.03
N ALA A 175 14.90 20.09 7.96
CA ALA A 175 14.70 21.50 8.26
C ALA A 175 15.30 22.41 7.19
N LYS A 176 14.67 23.55 6.95
CA LYS A 176 15.26 24.60 6.15
C LYS A 176 16.44 25.20 6.92
N ASP A 177 17.58 25.27 6.27
CA ASP A 177 18.79 25.83 6.86
C ASP A 177 19.24 25.16 8.20
N GLY A 178 18.84 23.90 8.43
CA GLY A 178 19.20 23.13 9.62
C GLY A 178 18.57 23.62 10.94
N LYS A 179 17.51 24.45 10.86
CA LYS A 179 16.82 24.97 12.05
C LYS A 179 15.49 24.29 12.26
N GLU A 180 15.30 23.72 13.44
CA GLU A 180 14.04 23.11 13.85
C GLU A 180 12.92 24.16 14.01
N ILE A 181 11.70 23.79 13.65
CA ILE A 181 10.52 24.63 13.83
C ILE A 181 9.97 24.41 15.23
N GLU A 182 10.01 25.44 16.05
CA GLU A 182 9.37 25.41 17.37
C GLU A 182 7.84 25.40 17.20
N ASN A 183 7.15 24.46 17.87
CA ASN A 183 5.68 24.32 17.87
C ASN A 183 5.09 24.19 16.46
N MET A 184 5.41 23.11 15.76
CA MET A 184 4.85 22.80 14.45
C MET A 184 3.32 22.77 14.50
N THR A 185 2.66 23.55 13.66
CA THR A 185 1.20 23.59 13.48
C THR A 185 0.74 22.88 12.21
N GLU A 186 1.67 22.53 11.34
CA GLU A 186 1.49 21.81 10.08
C GLU A 186 2.74 21.00 9.75
N ALA A 187 2.62 20.02 8.87
CA ALA A 187 3.76 19.25 8.41
C ALA A 187 4.70 20.10 7.54
N TYR A 188 6.00 19.92 7.71
CA TYR A 188 7.02 20.47 6.80
C TYR A 188 7.19 19.51 5.61
N THR A 189 6.50 19.79 4.51
CA THR A 189 6.43 18.91 3.33
C THR A 189 7.45 19.25 2.24
N GLU A 190 8.32 20.23 2.48
CA GLU A 190 9.38 20.58 1.54
C GLU A 190 10.31 19.39 1.28
N ALA A 191 10.60 19.16 0.00
CA ALA A 191 11.36 17.99 -0.42
C ALA A 191 12.87 18.07 -0.10
N VAL A 192 13.39 19.28 0.08
CA VAL A 192 14.82 19.58 0.24
C VAL A 192 15.05 20.35 1.53
N GLY A 193 16.08 19.97 2.26
CA GLY A 193 16.52 20.60 3.49
C GLY A 193 17.68 19.85 4.11
N THR A 194 18.13 20.35 5.23
CA THR A 194 19.22 19.74 6.01
C THR A 194 18.64 18.76 7.02
N MET A 195 19.24 17.58 7.13
CA MET A 195 18.85 16.58 8.12
C MET A 195 19.18 17.05 9.54
N ILE A 196 18.19 16.93 10.43
CA ILE A 196 18.31 17.21 11.87
C ILE A 196 17.68 16.04 12.65
N ASN A 197 17.93 15.89 13.92
CA ASN A 197 17.37 14.83 14.77
C ASN A 197 17.51 13.40 14.19
N SER A 198 18.53 13.18 13.35
CA SER A 198 18.71 11.99 12.51
C SER A 198 20.05 11.28 12.75
N GLY A 199 20.60 11.36 13.97
CA GLY A 199 21.80 10.67 14.35
C GLY A 199 22.98 10.92 13.40
N GLU A 200 23.51 9.87 12.81
CA GLU A 200 24.64 9.94 11.86
C GLU A 200 24.31 10.70 10.55
N TRP A 201 23.05 10.90 10.24
CA TRP A 201 22.61 11.63 9.07
C TRP A 201 22.45 13.14 9.27
N ASN A 202 22.67 13.62 10.51
CA ASN A 202 22.59 15.06 10.80
C ASN A 202 23.55 15.87 9.93
N GLY A 203 23.06 16.98 9.39
CA GLY A 203 23.82 17.87 8.52
C GLY A 203 23.88 17.46 7.05
N MET A 204 23.43 16.25 6.68
CA MET A 204 23.33 15.83 5.28
C MET A 204 22.19 16.57 4.59
N GLU A 205 22.29 16.72 3.25
CA GLU A 205 21.20 17.21 2.44
C GLU A 205 20.18 16.09 2.19
N SER A 206 18.90 16.34 2.46
CA SER A 206 17.84 15.31 2.35
C SER A 206 17.68 14.77 0.93
N SER A 207 17.92 15.57 -0.10
CA SER A 207 17.84 15.14 -1.50
C SER A 207 18.94 14.14 -1.88
N VAL A 208 20.12 14.24 -1.28
CA VAL A 208 21.22 13.29 -1.44
C VAL A 208 20.91 12.02 -0.64
N LEU A 209 20.58 12.19 0.64
CA LEU A 209 20.27 11.07 1.53
C LEU A 209 19.11 10.21 1.03
N LYS A 210 18.07 10.81 0.46
CA LYS A 210 16.94 10.10 -0.13
C LYS A 210 17.36 9.08 -1.19
N LYS A 211 18.45 9.34 -1.93
CA LYS A 211 18.99 8.42 -2.95
C LYS A 211 19.90 7.35 -2.34
N GLU A 212 20.63 7.71 -1.28
CA GLU A 212 21.60 6.84 -0.64
C GLU A 212 20.97 5.93 0.42
N ALA A 213 19.96 6.41 1.13
CA ALA A 213 19.33 5.68 2.24
C ALA A 213 18.83 4.27 1.89
N PRO A 214 18.25 3.98 0.70
CA PRO A 214 17.90 2.62 0.32
C PRO A 214 19.09 1.64 0.37
N HIS A 215 20.26 2.08 -0.11
CA HIS A 215 21.48 1.27 -0.10
C HIS A 215 22.06 1.13 1.30
N ILE A 216 22.04 2.20 2.10
CA ILE A 216 22.46 2.15 3.51
C ILE A 216 21.59 1.16 4.31
N ILE A 217 20.27 1.14 4.07
CA ILE A 217 19.33 0.22 4.68
C ILE A 217 19.66 -1.23 4.32
N GLU A 218 19.99 -1.48 3.06
CA GLU A 218 20.36 -2.80 2.55
C GLU A 218 21.71 -3.27 3.13
N GLU A 219 22.73 -2.42 3.14
CA GLU A 219 24.02 -2.69 3.74
C GLU A 219 23.95 -2.99 5.24
N LYS A 220 23.08 -2.28 5.96
CA LYS A 220 22.84 -2.51 7.39
C LYS A 220 21.96 -3.74 7.67
N GLY A 221 21.36 -4.35 6.65
CA GLY A 221 20.64 -5.62 6.75
C GLY A 221 19.24 -5.57 7.38
N PHE A 222 18.61 -4.40 7.42
CA PHE A 222 17.24 -4.26 7.92
C PHE A 222 16.23 -3.85 6.84
N GLY A 223 16.57 -4.06 5.57
CA GLY A 223 15.68 -3.80 4.45
C GLY A 223 16.37 -3.97 3.11
N ARG A 224 15.76 -3.45 2.06
CA ARG A 224 16.32 -3.50 0.70
C ARG A 224 15.84 -2.32 -0.14
N ALA A 225 16.65 -1.90 -1.09
CA ALA A 225 16.23 -1.00 -2.14
C ALA A 225 15.15 -1.65 -3.02
N THR A 226 14.07 -0.95 -3.30
CA THR A 226 12.91 -1.52 -4.00
C THR A 226 12.29 -0.50 -4.95
N VAL A 227 11.87 -0.99 -6.11
CA VAL A 227 11.07 -0.22 -7.07
C VAL A 227 9.63 -0.68 -7.00
N ASN A 228 8.71 0.25 -6.90
CA ASN A 228 7.27 -0.04 -6.89
C ASN A 228 6.54 0.74 -7.98
N TYR A 229 5.32 0.31 -8.33
CA TYR A 229 4.49 0.90 -9.37
C TYR A 229 3.08 1.14 -8.85
N LYS A 230 2.45 2.23 -9.29
CA LYS A 230 1.01 2.46 -9.07
C LYS A 230 0.14 1.61 -9.97
N LEU A 231 0.66 1.25 -11.15
CA LEU A 231 0.00 0.36 -12.11
C LEU A 231 -0.39 -0.94 -11.40
N ARG A 232 -1.63 -1.38 -11.59
CA ARG A 232 -2.14 -2.65 -11.07
C ARG A 232 -2.46 -3.57 -12.24
N ASP A 233 -2.48 -4.86 -11.95
CA ASP A 233 -2.91 -5.86 -12.93
C ASP A 233 -4.33 -5.59 -13.39
N TRP A 234 -4.59 -5.86 -14.64
CA TRP A 234 -5.89 -5.60 -15.24
C TRP A 234 -6.86 -6.73 -14.92
N VAL A 235 -7.97 -6.39 -14.26
CA VAL A 235 -9.09 -7.31 -14.07
C VAL A 235 -9.76 -7.50 -15.44
N PHE A 236 -9.49 -8.64 -16.06
CA PHE A 236 -10.03 -8.98 -17.37
C PHE A 236 -11.49 -9.43 -17.29
N SER A 237 -11.84 -10.20 -16.28
CA SER A 237 -13.19 -10.72 -16.06
C SER A 237 -14.23 -9.61 -15.95
N ARG A 238 -15.39 -9.86 -16.57
CA ARG A 238 -16.59 -9.02 -16.46
C ARG A 238 -17.78 -9.94 -16.19
N GLN A 239 -18.61 -9.59 -15.23
CA GLN A 239 -19.82 -10.30 -14.85
C GLN A 239 -20.96 -9.85 -15.77
N ARG A 240 -20.85 -10.22 -17.06
CA ARG A 240 -21.84 -9.96 -18.11
C ARG A 240 -22.10 -11.27 -18.85
N TYR A 241 -23.32 -11.41 -19.38
CA TYR A 241 -23.64 -12.55 -20.23
C TYR A 241 -22.76 -12.57 -21.48
N TRP A 242 -22.67 -11.44 -22.16
CA TRP A 242 -21.98 -11.35 -23.45
C TRP A 242 -20.48 -11.08 -23.27
N GLY A 243 -19.67 -11.84 -23.97
CA GLY A 243 -18.22 -11.72 -23.98
C GLY A 243 -17.57 -12.97 -24.57
N GLU A 244 -16.23 -12.97 -24.62
CA GLU A 244 -15.45 -14.15 -25.02
C GLU A 244 -15.36 -15.12 -23.83
N PRO A 245 -15.92 -16.34 -23.92
CA PRO A 245 -15.76 -17.35 -22.88
C PRO A 245 -14.30 -17.74 -22.70
N ILE A 246 -13.84 -17.80 -21.47
CA ILE A 246 -12.50 -18.29 -21.15
C ILE A 246 -12.58 -19.83 -21.08
N PRO A 247 -11.85 -20.59 -21.94
CA PRO A 247 -12.00 -22.02 -22.06
C PRO A 247 -11.27 -22.78 -20.93
N ILE A 248 -11.64 -22.48 -19.69
CA ILE A 248 -11.08 -23.10 -18.49
C ILE A 248 -12.20 -23.49 -17.53
N VAL A 249 -12.18 -24.74 -17.09
CA VAL A 249 -13.08 -25.29 -16.09
C VAL A 249 -12.38 -25.35 -14.74
N HIS A 250 -13.08 -24.96 -13.67
CA HIS A 250 -12.58 -25.07 -12.31
C HIS A 250 -12.99 -26.43 -11.71
N CYS A 251 -12.04 -27.34 -11.63
CA CYS A 251 -12.23 -28.65 -11.00
C CYS A 251 -11.91 -28.54 -9.50
N PRO A 252 -12.76 -29.09 -8.61
CA PRO A 252 -12.48 -29.09 -7.18
C PRO A 252 -11.17 -29.80 -6.80
N ASP A 253 -10.79 -30.83 -7.55
CA ASP A 253 -9.61 -31.65 -7.26
C ASP A 253 -8.35 -31.17 -8.01
N CYS A 254 -8.51 -30.76 -9.27
CA CYS A 254 -7.39 -30.43 -10.17
C CYS A 254 -7.14 -28.91 -10.28
N GLY A 255 -8.03 -28.05 -9.80
CA GLY A 255 -7.96 -26.60 -9.99
C GLY A 255 -8.41 -26.17 -11.39
N ALA A 256 -7.68 -25.25 -12.02
CA ALA A 256 -7.99 -24.73 -13.35
C ALA A 256 -7.55 -25.72 -14.44
N VAL A 257 -8.49 -26.22 -15.22
CA VAL A 257 -8.27 -27.22 -16.29
C VAL A 257 -8.70 -26.62 -17.62
N PRO A 258 -7.85 -26.59 -18.66
CA PRO A 258 -8.24 -26.10 -19.97
C PRO A 258 -9.26 -27.04 -20.64
N VAL A 259 -10.21 -26.44 -21.34
CA VAL A 259 -11.12 -27.19 -22.23
C VAL A 259 -10.29 -27.81 -23.38
N PRO A 260 -10.49 -29.08 -23.76
CA PRO A 260 -9.81 -29.71 -24.88
C PRO A 260 -9.98 -28.94 -26.18
N GLU A 261 -8.95 -28.90 -27.03
CA GLU A 261 -8.95 -28.15 -28.28
C GLU A 261 -10.04 -28.58 -29.26
N ASP A 262 -10.41 -29.87 -29.24
CA ASP A 262 -11.47 -30.43 -30.09
C ASP A 262 -12.88 -30.02 -29.64
N GLN A 263 -13.02 -29.40 -28.47
CA GLN A 263 -14.28 -28.84 -27.97
C GLN A 263 -14.38 -27.31 -28.15
N LEU A 264 -13.43 -26.71 -28.83
CA LEU A 264 -13.44 -25.28 -29.14
C LEU A 264 -14.07 -25.03 -30.52
N PRO A 265 -14.75 -23.88 -30.73
CA PRO A 265 -14.93 -22.76 -29.81
C PRO A 265 -15.96 -23.07 -28.70
N LEU A 266 -15.68 -22.56 -27.48
CA LEU A 266 -16.65 -22.57 -26.39
C LEU A 266 -17.72 -21.49 -26.68
N LEU A 267 -18.96 -21.92 -26.87
CA LEU A 267 -20.07 -21.00 -27.17
C LEU A 267 -20.78 -20.59 -25.86
N LEU A 268 -21.36 -19.39 -25.87
CA LEU A 268 -22.25 -18.95 -24.83
C LEU A 268 -23.57 -19.76 -24.88
N PRO A 269 -24.06 -20.26 -23.74
CA PRO A 269 -25.36 -20.92 -23.69
C PRO A 269 -26.49 -19.92 -23.86
N ASP A 270 -27.63 -20.38 -24.37
CA ASP A 270 -28.84 -19.59 -24.43
C ASP A 270 -29.45 -19.38 -23.07
N VAL A 271 -29.82 -18.17 -22.70
CA VAL A 271 -30.43 -17.81 -21.42
C VAL A 271 -31.76 -17.12 -21.61
N GLU A 272 -32.69 -17.35 -20.68
CA GLU A 272 -34.01 -16.72 -20.70
C GLU A 272 -33.96 -15.22 -20.34
N SER A 273 -32.96 -14.82 -19.53
CA SER A 273 -32.79 -13.45 -19.07
C SER A 273 -31.32 -13.04 -19.02
N TYR A 274 -31.04 -11.82 -19.47
CA TYR A 274 -29.72 -11.17 -19.44
C TYR A 274 -29.58 -10.17 -18.30
N GLU A 275 -30.56 -10.10 -17.42
CA GLU A 275 -30.54 -9.14 -16.31
C GLU A 275 -29.47 -9.52 -15.28
N PRO A 276 -28.85 -8.52 -14.63
CA PRO A 276 -27.91 -8.79 -13.53
C PRO A 276 -28.59 -9.56 -12.40
N THR A 277 -27.88 -10.53 -11.83
CA THR A 277 -28.38 -11.37 -10.72
C THR A 277 -28.61 -10.59 -9.42
N GLY A 278 -28.05 -9.38 -9.28
CA GLY A 278 -28.04 -8.61 -8.03
C GLY A 278 -27.05 -9.10 -6.99
N THR A 279 -26.39 -10.23 -7.21
CA THR A 279 -25.38 -10.84 -6.31
C THR A 279 -23.95 -10.46 -6.69
N GLY A 280 -23.75 -9.80 -7.84
CA GLY A 280 -22.44 -9.51 -8.43
C GLY A 280 -21.90 -10.64 -9.31
N GLU A 281 -22.62 -11.74 -9.43
CA GLU A 281 -22.29 -12.86 -10.32
C GLU A 281 -22.79 -12.59 -11.74
N SER A 282 -22.23 -13.32 -12.72
CA SER A 282 -22.70 -13.31 -14.11
C SER A 282 -24.12 -13.86 -14.19
N PRO A 283 -24.97 -13.40 -15.14
CA PRO A 283 -26.23 -14.07 -15.48
C PRO A 283 -26.06 -15.56 -15.80
N LEU A 284 -24.89 -15.97 -16.28
CA LEU A 284 -24.54 -17.39 -16.51
C LEU A 284 -24.49 -18.23 -15.22
N ALA A 285 -24.31 -17.64 -14.06
CA ALA A 285 -24.29 -18.35 -12.78
C ALA A 285 -25.67 -18.93 -12.38
N ALA A 286 -26.72 -18.50 -13.05
CA ALA A 286 -28.09 -19.00 -12.84
C ALA A 286 -28.48 -20.18 -13.77
N ILE A 287 -27.52 -20.69 -14.54
CA ILE A 287 -27.74 -21.80 -15.48
C ILE A 287 -27.18 -23.08 -14.87
N ASP A 288 -27.93 -24.16 -14.95
CA ASP A 288 -27.57 -25.48 -14.40
C ASP A 288 -26.68 -26.33 -15.36
N GLU A 289 -26.23 -25.80 -16.49
CA GLU A 289 -25.41 -26.48 -17.51
C GLU A 289 -23.91 -26.22 -17.34
#